data_4aa0c341d65101a2d1d297ceb75a4eb5
#
_entry.id   4aa0c341d65101a2d1d297ceb75a4eb5
#
_cell.length_a   1.000
_cell.length_b   1.000
_cell.length_c   1.000
_cell.angle_alpha   90.00
_cell.angle_beta   90.00
_cell.angle_gamma   90.00
#
_symmetry.space_group_name_H-M   'P 1'
#
loop_
_entity.id
_entity.type
_entity.pdbx_description
1 polymer ?
#
loop_
_entity_poly.entity_id
_entity_poly.type
_entity_poly.pdbx_seq_one_letter_code
_entity_poly.pdbx_strand_id
1 'polypeptide(L)'
;MRGRHLMLAVLVTGAALAGWTLPGLAGQQPLTPVRETGQTVTPAFEGWYPNGDGTFSISFGYFNRNSKEVVEIPIGADNFIEPGEQNQGQPTSFQPGRNWGVFAVKVPANFGDKLVTWTLKIRGETYAIPGRLHPNWQIDALEGEAGSGNTPPALKFASDGPEGSGPLGITAGPMPATVGTPLNVTVWARDDGKSAGSVAGAGRGALPVTLTWFKHQGPGTVTFTPPTARIPSAGGSAATAVAFSEPGAYMLRVRANDASGVTGAGHAQCCWTNGFVKVNVTK
;
A
#
# COMPACT_ATOMS: atom_id res chain seq x y z
N MET A 1 -73.61 53.61 44.45
CA MET A 1 -72.85 52.73 45.30
C MET A 1 -71.48 52.58 44.58
N ARG A 2 -70.40 52.64 45.34
CA ARG A 2 -69.02 53.01 44.90
C ARG A 2 -68.31 51.95 44.09
N GLY A 3 -67.96 52.32 42.84
CA GLY A 3 -66.98 51.48 42.03
C GLY A 3 -65.58 51.98 42.25
N ARG A 4 -64.69 51.02 42.63
CA ARG A 4 -63.27 51.28 42.77
C ARG A 4 -62.55 50.88 41.46
N HIS A 5 -61.96 51.88 40.84
CA HIS A 5 -61.06 51.65 39.69
C HIS A 5 -59.74 51.16 40.18
N LEU A 6 -59.35 49.99 39.73
CA LEU A 6 -58.03 49.42 39.93
C LEU A 6 -57.14 49.76 38.73
N MET A 7 -56.17 50.62 38.95
CA MET A 7 -55.15 50.91 37.94
C MET A 7 -54.16 49.70 37.91
N LEU A 8 -54.05 49.10 36.75
CA LEU A 8 -53.03 48.07 36.47
C LEU A 8 -51.77 48.74 35.92
N ALA A 9 -50.70 48.80 36.71
CA ALA A 9 -49.39 49.28 36.21
C ALA A 9 -48.73 48.18 35.43
N VAL A 10 -48.52 48.40 34.14
CA VAL A 10 -47.72 47.50 33.25
C VAL A 10 -46.23 47.82 33.43
N LEU A 11 -45.51 46.98 34.12
CA LEU A 11 -44.05 47.02 34.19
C LEU A 11 -43.52 46.41 32.88
N VAL A 12 -42.97 47.25 31.99
CA VAL A 12 -42.19 46.78 30.81
C VAL A 12 -40.78 46.49 31.29
N THR A 13 -40.48 45.22 31.52
CA THR A 13 -39.10 44.73 31.73
C THR A 13 -38.44 44.61 30.35
N GLY A 14 -37.54 45.54 30.06
CA GLY A 14 -36.64 45.46 28.91
C GLY A 14 -35.66 44.28 29.06
N ALA A 15 -35.88 43.19 28.35
CA ALA A 15 -34.91 42.14 28.21
C ALA A 15 -33.76 42.62 27.31
N ALA A 16 -32.62 42.89 27.87
CA ALA A 16 -31.38 43.09 27.14
C ALA A 16 -31.03 41.80 26.43
N LEU A 17 -31.21 41.73 25.11
CA LEU A 17 -30.67 40.68 24.27
C LEU A 17 -29.14 40.82 24.24
N ALA A 18 -28.48 40.14 25.18
CA ALA A 18 -27.05 39.89 25.07
C ALA A 18 -26.84 39.04 23.78
N GLY A 19 -26.33 39.68 22.75
CA GLY A 19 -25.95 38.98 21.51
C GLY A 19 -24.88 37.93 21.81
N TRP A 20 -25.29 36.69 21.88
CA TRP A 20 -24.39 35.57 21.83
C TRP A 20 -23.85 35.51 20.40
N THR A 21 -22.67 36.09 20.19
CA THR A 21 -21.87 35.76 19.02
C THR A 21 -21.52 34.31 19.11
N LEU A 22 -22.25 33.45 18.41
CA LEU A 22 -21.81 32.08 18.16
C LEU A 22 -20.38 32.15 17.59
N PRO A 23 -19.41 31.44 18.18
CA PRO A 23 -18.09 31.35 17.56
C PRO A 23 -18.34 30.87 16.13
N GLY A 24 -17.89 31.66 15.17
CA GLY A 24 -18.06 31.35 13.77
C GLY A 24 -17.59 29.91 13.57
N LEU A 25 -18.43 29.08 12.96
CA LEU A 25 -18.02 27.79 12.42
C LEU A 25 -16.73 28.08 11.65
N ALA A 26 -15.59 27.67 12.20
CA ALA A 26 -14.33 27.72 11.48
C ALA A 26 -14.61 26.99 10.18
N GLY A 27 -14.76 27.75 9.10
CA GLY A 27 -15.10 27.20 7.81
C GLY A 27 -14.10 26.10 7.54
N GLN A 28 -14.57 24.87 7.31
CA GLN A 28 -13.71 23.81 6.86
C GLN A 28 -12.96 24.39 5.66
N GLN A 29 -11.64 24.49 5.79
CA GLN A 29 -10.84 24.91 4.65
C GLN A 29 -11.17 23.98 3.50
N PRO A 30 -11.52 24.49 2.32
CA PRO A 30 -11.82 23.64 1.19
C PRO A 30 -10.63 22.72 0.98
N LEU A 31 -10.87 21.40 0.98
CA LEU A 31 -9.85 20.43 0.67
C LEU A 31 -9.20 20.83 -0.65
N THR A 32 -7.88 20.96 -0.65
CA THR A 32 -7.15 21.27 -1.90
C THR A 32 -7.58 20.27 -2.97
N PRO A 33 -8.04 20.69 -4.15
CA PRO A 33 -8.43 19.75 -5.19
C PRO A 33 -7.33 18.78 -5.50
N VAL A 34 -7.67 17.50 -5.61
CA VAL A 34 -6.69 16.47 -6.02
C VAL A 34 -6.23 16.81 -7.43
N ARG A 35 -4.93 17.00 -7.62
CA ARG A 35 -4.34 17.34 -8.92
C ARG A 35 -4.03 16.07 -9.69
N GLU A 36 -4.21 16.12 -11.01
CA GLU A 36 -3.92 14.97 -11.88
C GLU A 36 -2.42 14.68 -11.98
N THR A 37 -1.62 15.73 -12.07
CA THR A 37 -0.16 15.67 -12.30
C THR A 37 0.57 16.75 -11.51
N GLY A 38 1.90 16.69 -11.46
CA GLY A 38 2.74 17.74 -10.91
C GLY A 38 2.90 17.71 -9.39
N GLN A 39 2.39 16.70 -8.71
CA GLN A 39 2.51 16.54 -7.25
C GLN A 39 3.67 15.62 -6.87
N THR A 40 4.05 15.66 -5.59
CA THR A 40 5.15 14.85 -5.03
C THR A 40 4.71 13.43 -4.68
N VAL A 41 5.71 12.58 -4.44
CA VAL A 41 5.56 11.25 -3.84
C VAL A 41 6.20 11.28 -2.46
N THR A 42 5.46 10.85 -1.44
CA THR A 42 5.96 10.78 -0.06
C THR A 42 6.14 9.30 0.31
N PRO A 43 7.35 8.86 0.70
CA PRO A 43 7.56 7.52 1.23
C PRO A 43 6.89 7.38 2.60
N ALA A 44 6.61 6.14 3.02
CA ALA A 44 6.02 5.86 4.31
C ALA A 44 6.62 4.59 4.92
N PHE A 45 6.99 4.66 6.19
CA PHE A 45 7.28 3.48 7.00
C PHE A 45 5.96 2.87 7.47
N GLU A 46 5.76 1.58 7.20
CA GLU A 46 4.50 0.88 7.51
C GLU A 46 4.56 0.07 8.81
N GLY A 47 5.76 -0.22 9.27
CA GLY A 47 6.01 -1.09 10.41
C GLY A 47 6.97 -2.22 10.06
N TRP A 48 7.07 -3.20 10.95
CA TRP A 48 7.96 -4.34 10.81
C TRP A 48 7.30 -5.62 11.34
N TYR A 49 7.79 -6.77 10.88
CA TYR A 49 7.33 -8.07 11.33
C TYR A 49 8.48 -9.10 11.35
N PRO A 50 8.41 -10.12 12.24
CA PRO A 50 9.39 -11.19 12.28
C PRO A 50 9.22 -12.12 11.08
N ASN A 51 10.33 -12.62 10.55
CA ASN A 51 10.34 -13.69 9.58
C ASN A 51 10.55 -15.04 10.29
N GLY A 52 10.09 -16.13 9.69
CA GLY A 52 10.20 -17.46 10.28
C GLY A 52 11.65 -17.96 10.45
N ASP A 53 12.64 -17.29 9.87
CA ASP A 53 14.07 -17.61 9.97
C ASP A 53 14.84 -16.78 11.03
N GLY A 54 14.10 -16.04 11.87
CA GLY A 54 14.68 -15.21 12.93
C GLY A 54 15.16 -13.83 12.47
N THR A 55 15.04 -13.50 11.20
CA THR A 55 15.27 -12.15 10.68
C THR A 55 14.00 -11.31 10.78
N PHE A 56 14.08 -10.02 10.43
CA PHE A 56 12.94 -9.13 10.42
C PHE A 56 12.77 -8.46 9.05
N SER A 57 11.53 -8.08 8.75
CA SER A 57 11.18 -7.30 7.56
C SER A 57 10.69 -5.93 7.98
N ILE A 58 11.32 -4.87 7.46
CA ILE A 58 10.88 -3.48 7.62
C ILE A 58 10.11 -3.10 6.36
N SER A 59 8.81 -2.86 6.51
CA SER A 59 7.87 -2.63 5.41
C SER A 59 7.73 -1.15 5.09
N PHE A 60 7.71 -0.84 3.80
CA PHE A 60 7.52 0.50 3.29
C PHE A 60 6.44 0.55 2.22
N GLY A 61 5.73 1.67 2.21
CA GLY A 61 4.82 2.07 1.17
C GLY A 61 5.06 3.51 0.75
N TYR A 62 4.15 4.08 -0.01
CA TYR A 62 4.24 5.48 -0.41
C TYR A 62 2.86 6.09 -0.69
N PHE A 63 2.82 7.41 -0.80
CA PHE A 63 1.68 8.15 -1.28
C PHE A 63 2.11 9.05 -2.46
N ASN A 64 1.70 8.68 -3.67
CA ASN A 64 1.79 9.55 -4.83
C ASN A 64 0.56 10.48 -4.83
N ARG A 65 0.77 11.78 -4.65
CA ARG A 65 -0.28 12.79 -4.51
C ARG A 65 -0.99 13.13 -5.81
N ASN A 66 -0.50 12.60 -6.94
CA ASN A 66 -1.18 12.72 -8.23
C ASN A 66 -2.35 11.73 -8.33
N SER A 67 -3.39 12.09 -9.06
CA SER A 67 -4.51 11.17 -9.33
C SER A 67 -4.35 10.39 -10.64
N LYS A 68 -3.46 10.83 -11.55
CA LYS A 68 -3.22 10.17 -12.84
C LYS A 68 -1.74 9.95 -13.16
N GLU A 69 -0.83 10.83 -12.71
CA GLU A 69 0.58 10.73 -13.05
C GLU A 69 1.25 9.57 -12.33
N VAL A 70 1.81 8.64 -13.09
CA VAL A 70 2.81 7.69 -12.61
C VAL A 70 4.15 8.41 -12.58
N VAL A 71 4.76 8.49 -11.41
CA VAL A 71 6.04 9.18 -11.23
C VAL A 71 7.18 8.17 -11.31
N GLU A 72 8.21 8.50 -12.07
CA GLU A 72 9.42 7.69 -12.19
C GLU A 72 10.59 8.37 -11.49
N ILE A 73 11.21 7.66 -10.53
CA ILE A 73 12.41 8.11 -9.80
C ILE A 73 13.40 6.93 -9.79
N PRO A 74 14.38 6.92 -10.69
CA PRO A 74 15.38 5.86 -10.75
C PRO A 74 16.19 5.71 -9.45
N ILE A 75 16.70 4.52 -9.18
CA ILE A 75 17.66 4.29 -8.11
C ILE A 75 18.90 5.16 -8.32
N GLY A 76 19.36 5.84 -7.28
CA GLY A 76 20.49 6.75 -7.30
C GLY A 76 20.33 7.88 -6.30
N ALA A 77 20.86 9.05 -6.63
CA ALA A 77 20.89 10.20 -5.72
C ALA A 77 19.49 10.69 -5.25
N ASP A 78 18.43 10.36 -6.01
CA ASP A 78 17.07 10.80 -5.75
C ASP A 78 16.15 9.70 -5.21
N ASN A 79 16.62 8.44 -5.20
CA ASN A 79 15.88 7.28 -4.67
C ASN A 79 16.87 6.24 -4.14
N PHE A 80 17.09 6.21 -2.85
CA PHE A 80 18.04 5.30 -2.23
C PHE A 80 17.66 4.92 -0.81
N ILE A 81 18.24 3.82 -0.33
CA ILE A 81 18.09 3.32 1.03
C ILE A 81 19.46 3.26 1.70
N GLU A 82 19.49 3.57 2.98
CA GLU A 82 20.66 3.49 3.84
C GLU A 82 20.31 2.78 5.17
N PRO A 83 21.28 2.07 5.79
CA PRO A 83 22.63 1.75 5.33
C PRO A 83 22.65 0.61 4.31
N GLY A 84 23.75 0.43 3.63
CA GLY A 84 24.02 -0.68 2.71
C GLY A 84 23.89 -0.26 1.24
N GLU A 85 23.47 -1.20 0.39
CA GLU A 85 23.26 -0.95 -1.02
C GLU A 85 22.14 0.06 -1.24
N GLN A 86 22.32 0.97 -2.19
CA GLN A 86 21.29 1.97 -2.50
C GLN A 86 19.98 1.36 -2.99
N ASN A 87 20.06 0.22 -3.71
CA ASN A 87 18.90 -0.55 -4.15
C ASN A 87 18.66 -1.73 -3.20
N GLN A 88 17.67 -1.61 -2.35
CA GLN A 88 17.21 -2.69 -1.47
C GLN A 88 15.80 -3.16 -1.80
N GLY A 89 15.39 -2.99 -3.08
CA GLY A 89 14.10 -3.45 -3.58
C GLY A 89 13.01 -2.39 -3.61
N GLN A 90 13.32 -1.12 -3.35
CA GLN A 90 12.34 -0.03 -3.44
C GLN A 90 11.90 0.21 -4.89
N PRO A 91 10.67 0.72 -5.12
CA PRO A 91 10.18 1.00 -6.46
C PRO A 91 10.92 2.17 -7.13
N THR A 92 10.98 2.15 -8.48
CA THR A 92 11.31 3.33 -9.29
C THR A 92 10.08 3.91 -9.98
N SER A 93 8.97 3.15 -10.02
CA SER A 93 7.70 3.54 -10.64
C SER A 93 6.62 3.65 -9.56
N PHE A 94 6.07 4.84 -9.42
CA PHE A 94 5.15 5.20 -8.35
C PHE A 94 3.74 5.43 -8.90
N GLN A 95 2.86 4.46 -8.70
CA GLN A 95 1.46 4.53 -9.11
C GLN A 95 0.70 5.59 -8.30
N PRO A 96 -0.33 6.25 -8.88
CA PRO A 96 -1.16 7.23 -8.17
C PRO A 96 -1.75 6.72 -6.86
N GLY A 97 -1.94 7.63 -5.91
CA GLY A 97 -2.61 7.37 -4.65
C GLY A 97 -1.73 6.70 -3.59
N ARG A 98 -2.38 6.19 -2.55
CA ARG A 98 -1.72 5.49 -1.44
C ARG A 98 -1.44 4.04 -1.82
N ASN A 99 -0.19 3.64 -1.70
CA ASN A 99 0.28 2.28 -1.97
C ASN A 99 0.94 1.73 -0.71
N TRP A 100 0.29 0.74 -0.10
CA TRP A 100 0.68 0.12 1.16
C TRP A 100 1.63 -1.05 0.93
N GLY A 101 2.60 -1.27 1.85
CA GLY A 101 3.47 -2.44 1.89
C GLY A 101 4.03 -2.84 0.53
N VAL A 102 4.59 -1.86 -0.20
CA VAL A 102 5.02 -2.03 -1.59
C VAL A 102 6.25 -2.91 -1.70
N PHE A 103 7.11 -2.84 -0.68
CA PHE A 103 8.30 -3.69 -0.52
C PHE A 103 8.69 -3.77 0.95
N ALA A 104 9.57 -4.69 1.28
CA ALA A 104 10.15 -4.77 2.61
C ALA A 104 11.68 -4.98 2.51
N VAL A 105 12.39 -4.38 3.45
CA VAL A 105 13.83 -4.57 3.61
C VAL A 105 14.06 -5.61 4.70
N LYS A 106 14.75 -6.70 4.35
CA LYS A 106 15.09 -7.75 5.29
C LYS A 106 16.33 -7.33 6.10
N VAL A 107 16.22 -7.39 7.41
CA VAL A 107 17.30 -7.07 8.36
C VAL A 107 17.62 -8.26 9.26
N PRO A 108 18.89 -8.41 9.73
CA PRO A 108 19.29 -9.57 10.51
C PRO A 108 18.70 -9.56 11.92
N ALA A 109 18.72 -10.72 12.59
CA ALA A 109 18.24 -10.91 13.96
C ALA A 109 18.88 -9.94 14.98
N ASN A 110 20.12 -9.56 14.78
CA ASN A 110 20.88 -8.65 15.65
C ASN A 110 20.81 -7.18 15.18
N PHE A 111 19.78 -6.79 14.44
CA PHE A 111 19.63 -5.44 13.91
C PHE A 111 19.52 -4.38 15.01
N GLY A 112 18.81 -4.68 16.10
CA GLY A 112 18.67 -3.79 17.26
C GLY A 112 17.99 -2.47 16.92
N ASP A 113 18.50 -1.37 17.49
CA ASP A 113 17.93 -0.02 17.33
C ASP A 113 18.38 0.73 16.07
N LYS A 114 19.03 0.04 15.14
CA LYS A 114 19.46 0.65 13.88
C LYS A 114 18.26 1.09 13.03
N LEU A 115 18.55 1.95 12.07
CA LEU A 115 17.54 2.48 11.15
C LEU A 115 17.80 1.97 9.73
N VAL A 116 16.74 1.74 8.99
CA VAL A 116 16.73 1.69 7.52
C VAL A 116 16.01 2.95 7.06
N THR A 117 16.71 3.82 6.34
CA THR A 117 16.13 5.10 5.89
C THR A 117 15.94 5.08 4.38
N TRP A 118 14.71 5.23 3.95
CA TRP A 118 14.39 5.42 2.53
C TRP A 118 14.29 6.89 2.22
N THR A 119 15.08 7.36 1.26
CA THR A 119 15.11 8.76 0.81
C THR A 119 14.60 8.87 -0.62
N LEU A 120 13.63 9.77 -0.81
CA LEU A 120 13.15 10.23 -2.13
C LEU A 120 13.37 11.73 -2.26
N LYS A 121 13.88 12.14 -3.44
CA LYS A 121 13.95 13.56 -3.82
C LYS A 121 13.13 13.78 -5.07
N ILE A 122 12.22 14.72 -5.01
CA ILE A 122 11.30 15.00 -6.10
C ILE A 122 10.82 16.45 -6.05
N ARG A 123 10.90 17.15 -7.19
CA ARG A 123 10.38 18.52 -7.35
C ARG A 123 10.93 19.51 -6.31
N GLY A 124 12.20 19.37 -5.96
CA GLY A 124 12.87 20.20 -4.95
C GLY A 124 12.64 19.80 -3.49
N GLU A 125 11.77 18.84 -3.24
CA GLU A 125 11.51 18.29 -1.90
C GLU A 125 12.36 17.05 -1.64
N THR A 126 12.78 16.87 -0.38
CA THR A 126 13.48 15.67 0.09
C THR A 126 12.69 15.03 1.23
N TYR A 127 12.38 13.76 1.07
CA TYR A 127 11.70 12.95 2.07
C TYR A 127 12.60 11.81 2.51
N ALA A 128 13.01 11.79 3.77
CA ALA A 128 13.80 10.72 4.37
C ALA A 128 12.99 10.06 5.50
N ILE A 129 12.57 8.82 5.29
CA ILE A 129 11.70 8.11 6.23
C ILE A 129 12.47 6.96 6.88
N PRO A 130 12.75 7.04 8.19
CA PRO A 130 13.40 5.96 8.92
C PRO A 130 12.41 4.85 9.30
N GLY A 131 12.78 3.61 9.02
CA GLY A 131 12.14 2.39 9.56
C GLY A 131 13.00 1.77 10.66
N ARG A 132 12.39 1.18 11.68
CA ARG A 132 13.07 0.59 12.85
C ARG A 132 12.24 -0.51 13.50
N LEU A 133 12.91 -1.36 14.29
CA LEU A 133 12.27 -2.44 15.04
C LEU A 133 11.81 -1.93 16.42
N HIS A 134 10.80 -1.05 16.43
CA HIS A 134 10.21 -0.58 17.69
C HIS A 134 8.89 -1.31 17.94
N PRO A 135 8.60 -1.81 19.16
CA PRO A 135 7.40 -2.61 19.46
C PRO A 135 6.08 -1.96 19.01
N ASN A 136 5.96 -0.64 19.13
CA ASN A 136 4.75 0.08 18.73
C ASN A 136 4.47 0.03 17.21
N TRP A 137 5.43 -0.42 16.40
CA TRP A 137 5.33 -0.52 14.93
C TRP A 137 5.38 -1.96 14.42
N GLN A 138 5.29 -2.94 15.34
CA GLN A 138 5.12 -4.32 14.93
C GLN A 138 3.75 -4.50 14.28
N ILE A 139 3.73 -5.16 13.14
CA ILE A 139 2.51 -5.44 12.37
C ILE A 139 2.26 -6.95 12.33
N ASP A 140 0.99 -7.32 12.38
CA ASP A 140 0.55 -8.72 12.38
C ASP A 140 0.32 -9.21 10.93
N ALA A 141 1.30 -8.95 10.07
CA ALA A 141 1.19 -9.20 8.63
C ALA A 141 1.00 -10.68 8.26
N LEU A 142 1.43 -11.58 9.13
CA LEU A 142 1.42 -13.02 8.85
C LEU A 142 0.56 -13.83 9.81
N GLU A 143 0.10 -13.23 10.90
CA GLU A 143 -0.71 -13.89 11.94
C GLU A 143 -2.22 -13.60 11.79
N GLY A 144 -2.55 -12.76 10.85
CA GLY A 144 -3.90 -12.29 10.63
C GLY A 144 -4.24 -11.03 11.42
N GLU A 145 -5.34 -10.41 11.06
CA GLU A 145 -5.86 -9.27 11.76
C GLU A 145 -6.48 -9.72 13.08
N ALA A 146 -6.32 -8.93 14.13
CA ALA A 146 -6.82 -9.26 15.46
C ALA A 146 -8.27 -9.73 15.43
N GLY A 147 -8.50 -11.00 15.84
CA GLY A 147 -9.81 -11.62 15.93
C GLY A 147 -10.36 -12.23 14.65
N SER A 148 -9.77 -12.04 13.47
CA SER A 148 -10.25 -12.63 12.21
C SER A 148 -9.50 -13.91 11.82
N GLY A 149 -8.24 -14.05 12.20
CA GLY A 149 -7.35 -15.13 11.76
C GLY A 149 -7.16 -15.15 10.24
N ASN A 150 -7.36 -14.00 9.57
CA ASN A 150 -7.12 -13.82 8.16
C ASN A 150 -5.61 -13.76 7.89
N THR A 151 -5.13 -14.50 6.88
CA THR A 151 -3.72 -14.54 6.53
C THR A 151 -3.50 -14.06 5.09
N PRO A 152 -2.31 -13.49 4.76
CA PRO A 152 -2.03 -13.08 3.39
C PRO A 152 -2.08 -14.26 2.43
N PRO A 153 -2.54 -14.08 1.17
CA PRO A 153 -2.50 -15.12 0.16
C PRO A 153 -1.08 -15.68 -0.01
N ALA A 154 -0.96 -17.00 -0.18
CA ALA A 154 0.29 -17.62 -0.57
C ALA A 154 0.47 -17.50 -2.09
N LEU A 155 1.69 -17.16 -2.55
CA LEU A 155 2.00 -16.90 -3.95
C LEU A 155 3.28 -17.63 -4.37
N LYS A 156 3.31 -18.18 -5.60
CA LYS A 156 4.50 -18.79 -6.21
C LYS A 156 4.53 -18.59 -7.73
N PHE A 157 5.71 -18.76 -8.31
CA PHE A 157 5.95 -18.57 -9.75
C PHE A 157 6.22 -19.87 -10.52
N ALA A 158 6.17 -21.01 -9.85
CA ALA A 158 6.20 -22.33 -10.47
C ALA A 158 5.24 -23.25 -9.73
N SER A 159 4.67 -24.24 -10.42
CA SER A 159 3.66 -25.16 -9.84
C SER A 159 4.16 -25.90 -8.61
N ASP A 160 5.41 -26.25 -8.60
CA ASP A 160 6.16 -26.95 -7.55
C ASP A 160 7.21 -26.09 -6.83
N GLY A 161 7.20 -24.76 -7.13
CA GLY A 161 8.15 -23.80 -6.57
C GLY A 161 7.84 -23.41 -5.12
N PRO A 162 8.78 -22.68 -4.50
CA PRO A 162 8.58 -22.17 -3.15
C PRO A 162 7.42 -21.17 -3.10
N GLU A 163 6.75 -21.12 -1.96
CA GLU A 163 5.70 -20.13 -1.68
C GLU A 163 6.25 -18.98 -0.84
N GLY A 164 5.69 -17.78 -1.05
CA GLY A 164 5.91 -16.61 -0.24
C GLY A 164 4.59 -15.99 0.16
N SER A 165 4.58 -15.27 1.28
CA SER A 165 3.42 -14.54 1.80
C SER A 165 3.82 -13.19 2.37
N GLY A 166 2.86 -12.26 2.42
CA GLY A 166 3.01 -10.94 3.00
C GLY A 166 3.82 -9.95 2.13
N PRO A 167 4.16 -8.78 2.70
CA PRO A 167 4.81 -7.68 1.96
C PRO A 167 6.22 -8.00 1.44
N LEU A 168 7.01 -8.80 2.16
CA LEU A 168 8.32 -9.27 1.67
C LEU A 168 8.14 -10.20 0.46
N GLY A 169 7.12 -11.06 0.52
CA GLY A 169 6.70 -11.92 -0.56
C GLY A 169 7.77 -12.88 -1.08
N ILE A 170 7.80 -13.04 -2.39
CA ILE A 170 8.71 -13.96 -3.09
C ILE A 170 9.25 -13.32 -4.37
N THR A 171 10.49 -13.63 -4.72
CA THR A 171 11.14 -13.15 -5.95
C THR A 171 11.50 -14.32 -6.87
N ALA A 172 11.19 -14.18 -8.16
CA ALA A 172 11.58 -15.10 -9.23
C ALA A 172 12.49 -14.45 -10.27
N GLY A 173 13.08 -15.28 -11.12
CA GLY A 173 13.94 -14.85 -12.21
C GLY A 173 15.43 -14.75 -11.85
N PRO A 174 16.27 -14.11 -12.70
CA PRO A 174 15.87 -13.31 -13.85
C PRO A 174 15.37 -14.14 -15.05
N MET A 175 14.30 -13.67 -15.68
CA MET A 175 13.76 -14.19 -16.93
C MET A 175 14.33 -13.41 -18.12
N PRO A 176 14.72 -14.04 -19.24
CA PRO A 176 15.08 -13.34 -20.45
C PRO A 176 13.82 -12.85 -21.18
N ALA A 177 13.90 -11.66 -21.78
CA ALA A 177 12.87 -11.13 -22.67
C ALA A 177 13.50 -10.27 -23.78
N THR A 178 12.71 -9.94 -24.80
CA THR A 178 13.13 -9.11 -25.93
C THR A 178 12.09 -8.01 -26.14
N VAL A 179 12.54 -6.80 -26.45
CA VAL A 179 11.66 -5.68 -26.80
C VAL A 179 10.74 -6.10 -27.97
N GLY A 180 9.44 -5.79 -27.84
CA GLY A 180 8.44 -6.11 -28.85
C GLY A 180 7.93 -7.56 -28.84
N THR A 181 8.56 -8.46 -28.06
CA THR A 181 8.08 -9.84 -27.89
C THR A 181 7.48 -10.02 -26.51
N PRO A 182 6.18 -10.35 -26.39
CA PRO A 182 5.55 -10.52 -25.07
C PRO A 182 6.15 -11.69 -24.29
N LEU A 183 6.52 -11.45 -23.02
CA LEU A 183 6.91 -12.46 -22.06
C LEU A 183 5.68 -12.95 -21.30
N ASN A 184 5.39 -14.25 -21.31
CA ASN A 184 4.32 -14.82 -20.49
C ASN A 184 4.83 -15.09 -19.08
N VAL A 185 4.16 -14.51 -18.08
CA VAL A 185 4.44 -14.73 -16.66
C VAL A 185 3.23 -15.37 -16.01
N THR A 186 3.40 -16.55 -15.44
CA THR A 186 2.36 -17.29 -14.72
C THR A 186 2.58 -17.18 -13.22
N VAL A 187 1.49 -16.99 -12.49
CA VAL A 187 1.46 -16.91 -11.04
C VAL A 187 0.45 -17.93 -10.52
N TRP A 188 0.82 -18.67 -9.49
CA TRP A 188 -0.06 -19.51 -8.70
C TRP A 188 -0.33 -18.80 -7.38
N ALA A 189 -1.59 -18.79 -6.96
CA ALA A 189 -1.96 -18.25 -5.65
C ALA A 189 -3.04 -19.13 -5.01
N ARG A 190 -3.06 -19.12 -3.67
CA ARG A 190 -4.10 -19.70 -2.82
C ARG A 190 -4.28 -18.85 -1.58
N ASP A 191 -5.41 -18.97 -0.92
CA ASP A 191 -5.78 -18.19 0.23
C ASP A 191 -6.62 -19.01 1.21
N ASP A 192 -6.73 -18.59 2.46
CA ASP A 192 -7.58 -19.25 3.46
C ASP A 192 -9.09 -18.96 3.25
N GLY A 193 -9.42 -18.06 2.33
CA GLY A 193 -10.78 -17.65 1.99
C GLY A 193 -11.46 -16.74 3.01
N LYS A 194 -10.73 -16.28 4.01
CA LYS A 194 -11.21 -15.29 4.97
C LYS A 194 -11.06 -13.88 4.44
N SER A 195 -11.65 -12.92 5.13
CA SER A 195 -11.47 -11.48 4.87
C SER A 195 -11.51 -10.71 6.18
N ALA A 196 -10.82 -9.58 6.24
CA ALA A 196 -10.87 -8.67 7.38
C ALA A 196 -12.32 -8.26 7.68
N GLY A 197 -12.73 -8.36 8.95
CA GLY A 197 -14.10 -8.07 9.37
C GLY A 197 -15.14 -9.14 9.05
N SER A 198 -14.74 -10.30 8.49
CA SER A 198 -15.66 -11.43 8.37
C SER A 198 -15.89 -12.06 9.75
N VAL A 199 -17.11 -11.89 10.25
CA VAL A 199 -17.55 -12.64 11.44
C VAL A 199 -17.62 -14.12 11.06
N ALA A 200 -16.98 -14.98 11.83
CA ALA A 200 -17.08 -16.43 11.64
C ALA A 200 -18.57 -16.84 11.58
N GLY A 201 -19.02 -17.39 10.45
CA GLY A 201 -20.41 -17.81 10.23
C GLY A 201 -21.24 -17.00 9.24
N ALA A 202 -20.78 -15.89 8.72
CA ALA A 202 -21.44 -15.21 7.61
C ALA A 202 -21.17 -15.99 6.31
N GLY A 203 -22.12 -16.79 5.86
CA GLY A 203 -22.04 -17.72 4.72
C GLY A 203 -21.83 -17.07 3.34
N ARG A 204 -20.85 -16.21 3.21
CA ARG A 204 -20.31 -15.82 1.90
C ARG A 204 -19.28 -16.85 1.51
N GLY A 205 -19.50 -17.50 0.35
CA GLY A 205 -18.55 -18.44 -0.21
C GLY A 205 -17.14 -17.79 -0.29
N ALA A 206 -16.12 -18.63 -0.25
CA ALA A 206 -14.71 -18.20 -0.32
C ALA A 206 -14.50 -17.25 -1.51
N LEU A 207 -14.05 -16.03 -1.23
CA LEU A 207 -13.88 -14.98 -2.24
C LEU A 207 -12.54 -15.15 -2.97
N PRO A 208 -12.46 -14.83 -4.26
CA PRO A 208 -11.27 -15.05 -5.06
C PRO A 208 -10.12 -14.11 -4.65
N VAL A 209 -8.88 -14.60 -4.83
CA VAL A 209 -7.67 -13.79 -4.80
C VAL A 209 -7.61 -12.93 -6.05
N THR A 210 -7.38 -11.64 -5.91
CA THR A 210 -7.18 -10.72 -7.03
C THR A 210 -5.70 -10.46 -7.23
N LEU A 211 -5.19 -10.71 -8.42
CA LEU A 211 -3.84 -10.36 -8.85
C LEU A 211 -3.86 -9.00 -9.57
N THR A 212 -2.88 -8.14 -9.25
CA THR A 212 -2.67 -6.87 -9.97
C THR A 212 -1.18 -6.71 -10.26
N TRP A 213 -0.85 -6.43 -11.52
CA TRP A 213 0.52 -6.28 -11.99
C TRP A 213 0.97 -4.83 -12.06
N PHE A 214 2.25 -4.60 -11.76
CA PHE A 214 2.88 -3.28 -11.76
C PHE A 214 4.31 -3.37 -12.32
N LYS A 215 4.74 -2.34 -13.05
CA LYS A 215 6.17 -2.05 -13.16
C LYS A 215 6.66 -1.60 -11.78
N HIS A 216 7.66 -2.28 -11.22
CA HIS A 216 8.26 -1.92 -9.94
C HIS A 216 9.58 -1.16 -10.14
N GLN A 217 10.47 -1.71 -10.98
CA GLN A 217 11.72 -1.06 -11.39
C GLN A 217 11.96 -1.29 -12.88
N GLY A 218 12.72 -0.41 -13.50
CA GLY A 218 13.20 -0.55 -14.86
C GLY A 218 12.89 0.65 -15.75
N PRO A 219 13.55 0.75 -16.90
CA PRO A 219 13.37 1.85 -17.85
C PRO A 219 12.03 1.75 -18.59
N GLY A 220 11.68 2.78 -19.35
CA GLY A 220 10.56 2.80 -20.27
C GLY A 220 9.22 2.42 -19.69
N THR A 221 8.35 1.90 -20.54
CA THR A 221 7.00 1.45 -20.16
C THR A 221 6.88 -0.06 -20.20
N VAL A 222 6.03 -0.60 -19.32
CA VAL A 222 5.66 -2.02 -19.28
C VAL A 222 4.14 -2.14 -19.40
N THR A 223 3.70 -2.96 -20.34
CA THR A 223 2.27 -3.25 -20.57
C THR A 223 1.96 -4.68 -20.14
N PHE A 224 0.91 -4.86 -19.37
CA PHE A 224 0.41 -6.16 -18.91
C PHE A 224 -0.92 -6.48 -19.58
N THR A 225 -1.07 -7.68 -20.10
CA THR A 225 -2.30 -8.13 -20.78
C THR A 225 -2.67 -9.56 -20.34
N PRO A 226 -3.69 -9.71 -19.46
CA PRO A 226 -4.41 -8.68 -18.74
C PRO A 226 -3.58 -8.08 -17.57
N PRO A 227 -3.86 -6.85 -17.11
CA PRO A 227 -3.17 -6.24 -15.97
C PRO A 227 -3.65 -6.76 -14.61
N THR A 228 -4.81 -7.41 -14.60
CA THR A 228 -5.42 -8.02 -13.41
C THR A 228 -5.98 -9.40 -13.73
N ALA A 229 -6.03 -10.26 -12.73
CA ALA A 229 -6.66 -11.58 -12.83
C ALA A 229 -7.31 -11.96 -11.50
N ARG A 230 -8.18 -12.97 -11.52
CA ARG A 230 -8.77 -13.55 -10.31
C ARG A 230 -8.51 -15.05 -10.27
N ILE A 231 -8.13 -15.55 -9.10
CA ILE A 231 -7.89 -16.97 -8.83
C ILE A 231 -8.82 -17.40 -7.69
N PRO A 232 -9.48 -18.58 -7.77
CA PRO A 232 -10.24 -19.10 -6.64
C PRO A 232 -9.36 -19.17 -5.38
N SER A 233 -9.93 -18.87 -4.20
CA SER A 233 -9.17 -18.94 -2.93
C SER A 233 -8.60 -20.34 -2.67
N ALA A 234 -9.32 -21.40 -3.05
CA ALA A 234 -8.83 -22.78 -2.93
C ALA A 234 -7.53 -23.04 -3.73
N GLY A 235 -7.14 -22.14 -4.61
CA GLY A 235 -5.93 -22.21 -5.41
C GLY A 235 -6.16 -22.28 -6.91
N GLY A 236 -5.15 -21.87 -7.65
CA GLY A 236 -5.15 -21.85 -9.11
C GLY A 236 -4.01 -21.04 -9.66
N SER A 237 -4.00 -20.81 -10.97
CA SER A 237 -3.00 -19.99 -11.63
C SER A 237 -3.64 -19.02 -12.62
N ALA A 238 -2.92 -17.92 -12.87
CA ALA A 238 -3.23 -16.98 -13.94
C ALA A 238 -1.95 -16.49 -14.60
N ALA A 239 -2.04 -16.17 -15.89
CA ALA A 239 -0.93 -15.67 -16.68
C ALA A 239 -1.23 -14.25 -17.17
N THR A 240 -0.17 -13.46 -17.37
CA THR A 240 -0.20 -12.20 -18.09
C THR A 240 0.90 -12.17 -19.14
N ALA A 241 0.63 -11.58 -20.29
CA ALA A 241 1.63 -11.26 -21.28
C ALA A 241 2.21 -9.87 -20.97
N VAL A 242 3.53 -9.78 -20.90
CA VAL A 242 4.25 -8.57 -20.52
C VAL A 242 5.05 -8.06 -21.69
N ALA A 243 4.79 -6.84 -22.14
CA ALA A 243 5.55 -6.18 -23.19
C ALA A 243 6.38 -5.03 -22.63
N PHE A 244 7.61 -4.89 -23.13
CA PHE A 244 8.59 -3.89 -22.73
C PHE A 244 8.90 -2.95 -23.87
N SER A 245 8.96 -1.63 -23.61
CA SER A 245 9.27 -0.63 -24.62
C SER A 245 10.78 -0.41 -24.84
N GLU A 246 11.61 -0.78 -23.87
CA GLU A 246 13.05 -0.52 -23.88
C GLU A 246 13.84 -1.71 -23.33
N PRO A 247 15.09 -1.93 -23.75
CA PRO A 247 15.96 -2.92 -23.15
C PRO A 247 16.45 -2.46 -21.77
N GLY A 248 16.75 -3.42 -20.89
CA GLY A 248 17.27 -3.14 -19.56
C GLY A 248 16.91 -4.20 -18.53
N ALA A 249 17.31 -3.96 -17.28
CA ALA A 249 16.93 -4.78 -16.14
C ALA A 249 15.64 -4.25 -15.52
N TYR A 250 14.67 -5.13 -15.35
CA TYR A 250 13.37 -4.81 -14.77
C TYR A 250 13.09 -5.64 -13.53
N MET A 251 12.30 -5.07 -12.64
CA MET A 251 11.57 -5.80 -11.61
C MET A 251 10.08 -5.52 -11.80
N LEU A 252 9.32 -6.56 -12.07
CA LEU A 252 7.86 -6.54 -12.10
C LEU A 252 7.36 -6.89 -10.71
N ARG A 253 6.21 -6.34 -10.31
CA ARG A 253 5.51 -6.71 -9.08
C ARG A 253 4.12 -7.17 -9.40
N VAL A 254 3.73 -8.34 -8.88
CA VAL A 254 2.34 -8.75 -8.75
C VAL A 254 1.93 -8.65 -7.30
N ARG A 255 0.77 -8.05 -7.06
CA ARG A 255 0.15 -8.04 -5.73
C ARG A 255 -1.05 -8.97 -5.76
N ALA A 256 -1.01 -10.00 -4.93
CA ALA A 256 -2.11 -10.90 -4.68
C ALA A 256 -2.89 -10.38 -3.46
N ASN A 257 -4.12 -9.98 -3.63
CA ASN A 257 -5.02 -9.55 -2.56
C ASN A 257 -6.08 -10.60 -2.30
N ASP A 258 -6.39 -10.83 -1.05
CA ASP A 258 -7.66 -11.45 -0.66
C ASP A 258 -8.84 -10.47 -0.86
N ALA A 259 -10.02 -10.85 -0.39
CA ALA A 259 -11.22 -10.04 -0.52
C ALA A 259 -11.23 -8.74 0.31
N SER A 260 -10.37 -8.62 1.32
CA SER A 260 -10.25 -7.42 2.14
C SER A 260 -9.58 -6.28 1.38
N GLY A 261 -8.71 -6.60 0.43
CA GLY A 261 -7.91 -5.62 -0.29
C GLY A 261 -6.94 -4.88 0.63
N VAL A 262 -6.11 -4.00 0.05
CA VAL A 262 -5.10 -3.25 0.83
C VAL A 262 -5.69 -2.18 1.74
N THR A 263 -6.87 -1.67 1.44
CA THR A 263 -7.52 -0.61 2.22
C THR A 263 -8.30 -1.12 3.41
N GLY A 264 -8.72 -2.40 3.41
CA GLY A 264 -9.48 -3.00 4.49
C GLY A 264 -8.65 -3.41 5.70
N ALA A 265 -7.34 -3.56 5.52
CA ALA A 265 -6.43 -4.04 6.55
C ALA A 265 -5.88 -2.94 7.47
N GLY A 266 -6.09 -1.67 7.14
CA GLY A 266 -5.48 -0.57 7.89
C GLY A 266 -3.96 -0.72 7.97
N HIS A 267 -3.40 -0.83 9.17
CA HIS A 267 -1.97 -1.03 9.41
C HIS A 267 -1.54 -2.51 9.46
N ALA A 268 -2.47 -3.46 9.46
CA ALA A 268 -2.17 -4.87 9.74
C ALA A 268 -1.48 -5.59 8.59
N GLN A 269 -1.59 -5.14 7.36
CA GLN A 269 -0.98 -5.74 6.16
C GLN A 269 -1.27 -7.24 6.00
N CYS A 270 -2.41 -7.71 6.52
CA CYS A 270 -2.80 -9.11 6.58
C CYS A 270 -3.26 -9.69 5.23
N CYS A 271 -3.51 -8.84 4.22
CA CYS A 271 -4.51 -9.15 3.21
C CYS A 271 -3.93 -9.14 1.80
N TRP A 272 -2.61 -9.05 1.66
CA TRP A 272 -1.94 -9.16 0.37
C TRP A 272 -0.53 -9.71 0.47
N THR A 273 -0.08 -10.25 -0.64
CA THR A 273 1.29 -10.74 -0.85
C THR A 273 1.89 -10.09 -2.09
N ASN A 274 3.14 -9.67 -2.00
CA ASN A 274 3.90 -9.23 -3.15
C ASN A 274 4.66 -10.40 -3.78
N GLY A 275 4.59 -10.50 -5.10
CA GLY A 275 5.50 -11.33 -5.88
C GLY A 275 6.35 -10.43 -6.78
N PHE A 276 7.63 -10.69 -6.86
CA PHE A 276 8.56 -9.94 -7.70
C PHE A 276 9.15 -10.83 -8.78
N VAL A 277 9.24 -10.32 -10.01
CA VAL A 277 9.86 -11.03 -11.14
C VAL A 277 10.96 -10.15 -11.71
N LYS A 278 12.20 -10.61 -11.61
CA LYS A 278 13.33 -9.98 -12.31
C LYS A 278 13.31 -10.37 -13.78
N VAL A 279 13.50 -9.40 -14.67
CA VAL A 279 13.53 -9.63 -16.12
C VAL A 279 14.70 -8.87 -16.74
N ASN A 280 15.47 -9.55 -17.56
CA ASN A 280 16.51 -8.93 -18.37
C ASN A 280 16.02 -8.83 -19.82
N VAL A 281 15.76 -7.61 -20.27
CA VAL A 281 15.22 -7.33 -21.62
C VAL A 281 16.36 -6.92 -22.54
N THR A 282 16.48 -7.59 -23.67
CA THR A 282 17.40 -7.27 -24.78
C THR A 282 16.67 -6.57 -25.91
N LYS A 283 17.42 -6.02 -26.88
CA LYS A 283 16.87 -5.42 -28.11
C LYS A 283 16.26 -6.48 -29.01
#